data_bfdea5c21476d0eeb4a1920fc114c1ee
#
_entry.id   bfdea5c21476d0eeb4a1920fc114c1ee
#
_cell.length_a   1.000
_cell.length_b   1.000
_cell.length_c   1.000
_cell.angle_alpha   90.00
_cell.angle_beta   90.00
_cell.angle_gamma   90.00
#
_symmetry.space_group_name_H-M   'P 1'
#
loop_
_entity.id
_entity.type
_entity.pdbx_description
1 polymer ?
#
loop_
_entity_poly.entity_id
_entity_poly.type
_entity_poly.pdbx_seq_one_letter_code
_entity_poly.pdbx_strand_id
1 'polypeptide(L)'
;KRKLNETKRSRDAYIAEFIAPIKRKLAAAGFKFDIKGRTKSIHSINNKLKKQQVEFEGIYDLFAIRIVLDTPLEKERSECWQVYSIVTDMYQPNPKRMKDWISIPKTNGYESLHITVMGPQNKWVEVQIRTKRMDEIAERGLAAHWKYKGMKAVSGLDEFLNTVRAALE
;
A
#
# COMPACT_ATOMS: atom_id res chain seq x y z
N LYS A 1 5.28 -20.73 18.80
CA LYS A 1 4.14 -19.90 19.18
C LYS A 1 4.54 -18.72 20.09
N ARG A 2 5.40 -18.94 21.11
CA ARG A 2 5.86 -17.88 22.01
C ARG A 2 6.60 -16.77 21.28
N LYS A 3 7.53 -17.14 20.42
CA LYS A 3 8.36 -16.18 19.66
C LYS A 3 7.52 -15.29 18.75
N LEU A 4 6.43 -15.82 18.19
CA LEU A 4 5.53 -15.07 17.33
C LEU A 4 4.61 -14.12 18.11
N ASN A 5 4.19 -14.50 19.33
CA ASN A 5 3.37 -13.63 20.17
C ASN A 5 4.16 -12.47 20.77
N GLU A 6 5.39 -12.72 21.20
CA GLU A 6 6.30 -11.67 21.64
C GLU A 6 6.62 -10.71 20.50
N THR A 7 6.82 -11.26 19.28
CA THR A 7 7.08 -10.47 18.07
C THR A 7 5.89 -9.62 17.65
N LYS A 8 4.66 -10.02 17.96
CA LYS A 8 3.50 -9.21 17.61
C LYS A 8 3.47 -7.88 18.35
N ARG A 9 3.69 -7.90 19.67
CA ARG A 9 3.76 -6.68 20.48
C ARG A 9 4.91 -5.78 20.02
N SER A 10 6.07 -6.38 19.77
CA SER A 10 7.25 -5.65 19.29
C SER A 10 6.99 -5.05 17.92
N ARG A 11 6.29 -5.75 17.03
CA ARG A 11 5.95 -5.24 15.71
C ARG A 11 4.96 -4.09 15.78
N ASP A 12 3.94 -4.20 16.61
CA ASP A 12 2.95 -3.14 16.77
C ASP A 12 3.60 -1.87 17.34
N ALA A 13 4.49 -2.02 18.33
CA ALA A 13 5.24 -0.89 18.87
C ALA A 13 6.18 -0.28 17.84
N TYR A 14 6.83 -1.10 17.03
CA TYR A 14 7.72 -0.65 15.96
C TYR A 14 6.95 0.15 14.91
N ILE A 15 5.80 -0.37 14.49
CA ILE A 15 4.95 0.30 13.50
C ILE A 15 4.47 1.65 14.03
N ALA A 16 4.05 1.71 15.30
CA ALA A 16 3.61 2.97 15.92
C ALA A 16 4.74 4.00 15.95
N GLU A 17 5.95 3.58 16.28
CA GLU A 17 7.13 4.44 16.28
C GLU A 17 7.47 4.92 14.87
N PHE A 18 7.34 4.04 13.88
CA PHE A 18 7.60 4.37 12.47
C PHE A 18 6.58 5.40 11.94
N ILE A 19 5.32 5.24 12.30
CA ILE A 19 4.22 6.07 11.81
C ILE A 19 4.23 7.47 12.44
N ALA A 20 4.61 7.60 13.71
CA ALA A 20 4.48 8.84 14.46
C ALA A 20 5.11 10.06 13.75
N PRO A 21 6.37 10.02 13.28
CA PRO A 21 6.94 11.18 12.58
C PRO A 21 6.28 11.44 11.23
N ILE A 22 5.81 10.40 10.54
CA ILE A 22 5.09 10.55 9.26
C ILE A 22 3.79 11.33 9.50
N LYS A 23 3.03 10.94 10.53
CA LYS A 23 1.78 11.64 10.88
C LYS A 23 2.03 13.11 11.16
N ARG A 24 3.07 13.43 11.93
CA ARG A 24 3.41 14.82 12.23
C ARG A 24 3.72 15.62 10.97
N LYS A 25 4.53 15.07 10.08
CA LYS A 25 4.92 15.76 8.85
C LYS A 25 3.75 15.93 7.88
N LEU A 26 2.92 14.93 7.72
CA LEU A 26 1.74 15.01 6.85
C LEU A 26 0.72 16.01 7.39
N ALA A 27 0.49 16.01 8.70
CA ALA A 27 -0.41 16.97 9.33
C ALA A 27 0.11 18.41 9.18
N ALA A 28 1.41 18.61 9.37
CA ALA A 28 2.05 19.91 9.21
C ALA A 28 1.94 20.42 7.77
N ALA A 29 1.97 19.52 6.80
CA ALA A 29 1.83 19.86 5.38
C ALA A 29 0.38 20.09 4.95
N GLY A 30 -0.58 19.86 5.83
CA GLY A 30 -1.99 20.12 5.56
C GLY A 30 -2.74 18.99 4.87
N PHE A 31 -2.18 17.79 4.81
CA PHE A 31 -2.85 16.64 4.21
C PHE A 31 -3.94 16.09 5.11
N LYS A 32 -5.04 15.67 4.49
CA LYS A 32 -6.07 14.85 5.14
C LYS A 32 -5.76 13.40 4.84
N PHE A 33 -5.50 12.60 5.87
CA PHE A 33 -5.01 11.26 5.68
C PHE A 33 -5.40 10.34 6.81
N ASP A 34 -5.30 9.02 6.53
CA ASP A 34 -5.37 7.98 7.52
C ASP A 34 -4.19 7.03 7.29
N ILE A 35 -3.56 6.55 8.36
CA ILE A 35 -2.45 5.61 8.26
C ILE A 35 -2.82 4.35 9.01
N LYS A 36 -2.77 3.22 8.32
CA LYS A 36 -3.03 1.91 8.90
C LYS A 36 -1.76 1.09 8.93
N GLY A 37 -1.40 0.57 10.09
CA GLY A 37 -0.36 -0.43 10.20
C GLY A 37 -0.91 -1.76 9.72
N ARG A 38 -0.09 -2.48 8.96
CA ARG A 38 -0.45 -3.81 8.49
C ARG A 38 0.59 -4.81 8.98
N THR A 39 0.15 -5.72 9.85
CA THR A 39 0.97 -6.86 10.23
C THR A 39 0.45 -8.08 9.47
N LYS A 40 1.35 -8.81 8.83
CA LYS A 40 0.95 -10.02 8.14
C LYS A 40 0.57 -11.09 9.14
N SER A 41 -0.48 -11.86 8.83
CA SER A 41 -0.87 -12.98 9.66
C SER A 41 0.23 -14.04 9.70
N ILE A 42 0.23 -14.84 10.78
CA ILE A 42 1.18 -15.96 10.93
C ILE A 42 1.08 -16.89 9.73
N HIS A 43 -0.14 -17.14 9.27
CA HIS A 43 -0.38 -18.00 8.11
C HIS A 43 0.27 -17.47 6.84
N SER A 44 0.13 -16.16 6.58
CA SER A 44 0.74 -15.51 5.40
C SER A 44 2.26 -15.56 5.46
N ILE A 45 2.84 -15.37 6.65
CA ILE A 45 4.28 -15.44 6.86
C ILE A 45 4.78 -16.86 6.59
N ASN A 46 4.08 -17.87 7.11
CA ASN A 46 4.45 -19.28 6.90
C ASN A 46 4.38 -19.68 5.44
N ASN A 47 3.34 -19.25 4.73
CA ASN A 47 3.21 -19.51 3.30
C ASN A 47 4.34 -18.85 2.51
N LYS A 48 4.72 -17.64 2.87
CA LYS A 48 5.81 -16.94 2.22
C LYS A 48 7.16 -17.63 2.46
N LEU A 49 7.39 -18.09 3.67
CA LEU A 49 8.60 -18.85 4.01
C LEU A 49 8.70 -20.15 3.21
N LYS A 50 7.59 -20.89 3.08
CA LYS A 50 7.55 -22.12 2.29
C LYS A 50 7.81 -21.87 0.81
N LYS A 51 7.21 -20.81 0.25
CA LYS A 51 7.35 -20.48 -1.16
C LYS A 51 8.76 -20.02 -1.53
N GLN A 52 9.40 -19.25 -0.67
CA GLN A 52 10.66 -18.60 -0.98
C GLN A 52 11.86 -19.26 -0.31
N GLN A 53 11.63 -20.23 0.56
CA GLN A 53 12.69 -20.91 1.32
C GLN A 53 13.61 -19.91 2.03
N VAL A 54 13.02 -18.83 2.57
CA VAL A 54 13.76 -17.75 3.20
C VAL A 54 13.58 -17.80 4.71
N GLU A 55 14.62 -17.45 5.44
CA GLU A 55 14.59 -17.32 6.89
C GLU A 55 13.57 -16.23 7.29
N PHE A 56 12.96 -16.39 8.48
CA PHE A 56 11.94 -15.47 8.99
C PHE A 56 12.46 -14.01 9.03
N GLU A 57 13.71 -13.83 9.44
CA GLU A 57 14.34 -12.50 9.51
C GLU A 57 14.66 -11.90 8.14
N GLY A 58 14.66 -12.70 7.09
CA GLY A 58 14.94 -12.24 5.74
C GLY A 58 13.72 -11.80 4.95
N ILE A 59 12.53 -11.77 5.55
CA ILE A 59 11.31 -11.36 4.88
C ILE A 59 11.19 -9.84 4.86
N TYR A 60 11.23 -9.24 3.66
CA TYR A 60 11.16 -7.78 3.49
C TYR A 60 9.82 -7.19 3.92
N ASP A 61 8.71 -7.87 3.68
CA ASP A 61 7.38 -7.32 3.88
C ASP A 61 6.79 -7.64 5.26
N LEU A 62 7.63 -7.90 6.26
CA LEU A 62 7.16 -8.18 7.61
C LEU A 62 6.46 -6.97 8.24
N PHE A 63 6.97 -5.78 7.97
CA PHE A 63 6.39 -4.52 8.40
C PHE A 63 5.81 -3.80 7.20
N ALA A 64 4.58 -3.35 7.32
CA ALA A 64 3.91 -2.63 6.25
C ALA A 64 2.96 -1.58 6.82
N ILE A 65 2.89 -0.44 6.15
CA ILE A 65 1.89 0.58 6.45
C ILE A 65 1.19 0.99 5.17
N ARG A 66 -0.02 1.53 5.33
CA ARG A 66 -0.81 2.07 4.24
C ARG A 66 -1.22 3.48 4.57
N ILE A 67 -0.85 4.43 3.73
CA ILE A 67 -1.25 5.82 3.84
C ILE A 67 -2.38 6.07 2.84
N VAL A 68 -3.54 6.46 3.36
CA VAL A 68 -4.72 6.73 2.54
C VAL A 68 -5.04 8.22 2.62
N LEU A 69 -5.00 8.89 1.48
CA LEU A 69 -5.23 10.33 1.39
C LEU A 69 -6.69 10.63 1.05
N ASP A 70 -7.26 11.61 1.73
CA ASP A 70 -8.56 12.16 1.38
C ASP A 70 -8.32 13.38 0.50
N THR A 71 -8.35 13.18 -0.81
CA THR A 71 -7.99 14.23 -1.78
C THR A 71 -8.89 14.16 -3.01
N PRO A 72 -9.19 15.31 -3.63
CA PRO A 72 -9.99 15.31 -4.87
C PRO A 72 -9.25 14.65 -6.03
N LEU A 73 -10.03 14.14 -6.97
CA LEU A 73 -9.53 13.36 -8.11
C LEU A 73 -8.41 14.09 -8.87
N GLU A 74 -8.56 15.39 -9.07
CA GLU A 74 -7.60 16.19 -9.84
C GLU A 74 -6.24 16.30 -9.17
N LYS A 75 -6.18 16.08 -7.86
CA LYS A 75 -4.95 16.21 -7.08
C LYS A 75 -4.36 14.90 -6.62
N GLU A 76 -5.00 13.80 -6.93
CA GLU A 76 -4.59 12.47 -6.44
C GLU A 76 -3.13 12.16 -6.76
N ARG A 77 -2.78 12.28 -8.02
CA ARG A 77 -1.42 11.96 -8.47
C ARG A 77 -0.38 12.86 -7.82
N SER A 78 -0.63 14.17 -7.83
CA SER A 78 0.28 15.15 -7.25
C SER A 78 0.47 14.93 -5.76
N GLU A 79 -0.61 14.72 -5.01
CA GLU A 79 -0.51 14.55 -3.57
C GLU A 79 0.13 13.22 -3.17
N CYS A 80 -0.13 12.14 -3.90
CA CYS A 80 0.56 10.87 -3.66
C CYS A 80 2.07 11.01 -3.83
N TRP A 81 2.52 11.73 -4.86
CA TRP A 81 3.94 11.96 -5.07
C TRP A 81 4.54 12.90 -4.02
N GLN A 82 3.76 13.86 -3.51
CA GLN A 82 4.21 14.70 -2.41
C GLN A 82 4.42 13.89 -1.14
N VAL A 83 3.49 12.99 -0.83
CA VAL A 83 3.64 12.07 0.31
C VAL A 83 4.85 11.16 0.13
N TYR A 84 5.07 10.65 -1.07
CA TYR A 84 6.27 9.88 -1.41
C TYR A 84 7.53 10.68 -1.06
N SER A 85 7.58 11.94 -1.48
CA SER A 85 8.71 12.81 -1.20
C SER A 85 8.94 12.99 0.31
N ILE A 86 7.86 13.20 1.06
CA ILE A 86 7.95 13.38 2.51
C ILE A 86 8.49 12.11 3.19
N VAL A 87 7.97 10.95 2.81
CA VAL A 87 8.40 9.68 3.41
C VAL A 87 9.86 9.36 3.07
N THR A 88 10.26 9.55 1.82
CA THR A 88 11.63 9.25 1.38
C THR A 88 12.64 10.27 1.86
N ASP A 89 12.18 11.45 2.26
CA ASP A 89 13.03 12.45 2.90
C ASP A 89 13.38 12.05 4.34
N MET A 90 12.50 11.30 5.00
CA MET A 90 12.68 10.82 6.37
C MET A 90 13.39 9.47 6.43
N TYR A 91 13.09 8.58 5.48
CA TYR A 91 13.60 7.21 5.46
C TYR A 91 14.14 6.89 4.08
N GLN A 92 15.29 6.27 4.03
CA GLN A 92 15.96 5.96 2.75
C GLN A 92 15.20 4.86 2.00
N PRO A 93 14.80 5.11 0.73
CA PRO A 93 14.09 4.11 -0.04
C PRO A 93 15.04 3.09 -0.67
N ASN A 94 14.49 1.90 -0.95
CA ASN A 94 15.16 0.89 -1.75
C ASN A 94 14.62 1.01 -3.19
N PRO A 95 15.39 1.57 -4.13
CA PRO A 95 14.89 1.83 -5.48
C PRO A 95 14.54 0.55 -6.26
N LYS A 96 15.11 -0.58 -5.89
CA LYS A 96 14.84 -1.85 -6.56
C LYS A 96 13.46 -2.41 -6.24
N ARG A 97 12.82 -1.93 -5.17
CA ARG A 97 11.52 -2.44 -4.72
C ARG A 97 10.39 -1.43 -4.90
N MET A 98 10.64 -0.34 -5.58
CA MET A 98 9.60 0.64 -5.87
C MET A 98 8.67 0.16 -6.98
N LYS A 99 7.36 0.35 -6.80
CA LYS A 99 6.35 0.06 -7.81
C LYS A 99 5.41 1.26 -7.94
N ASP A 100 5.33 1.80 -9.15
CA ASP A 100 4.49 2.95 -9.46
C ASP A 100 3.27 2.49 -10.25
N TRP A 101 2.19 2.18 -9.54
CA TRP A 101 0.92 1.81 -10.14
C TRP A 101 -0.03 3.02 -10.25
N ILE A 102 0.47 4.23 -10.08
CA ILE A 102 -0.30 5.46 -10.29
C ILE A 102 -0.06 6.01 -11.69
N SER A 103 1.20 6.10 -12.10
CA SER A 103 1.55 6.54 -13.46
C SER A 103 1.11 5.50 -14.49
N ILE A 104 1.24 4.22 -14.15
CA ILE A 104 0.86 3.11 -15.01
C ILE A 104 0.01 2.13 -14.19
N PRO A 105 -1.32 2.36 -14.08
CA PRO A 105 -2.19 1.46 -13.32
C PRO A 105 -2.17 0.04 -13.87
N LYS A 106 -2.40 -0.93 -13.00
CA LYS A 106 -2.56 -2.31 -13.43
C LYS A 106 -3.82 -2.48 -14.28
N THR A 107 -3.85 -3.53 -15.09
CA THR A 107 -4.98 -3.81 -15.97
C THR A 107 -6.30 -3.98 -15.22
N ASN A 108 -6.25 -4.44 -13.95
CA ASN A 108 -7.42 -4.57 -13.10
C ASN A 108 -7.85 -3.27 -12.42
N GLY A 109 -7.20 -2.15 -12.77
CA GLY A 109 -7.52 -0.84 -12.21
C GLY A 109 -6.83 -0.52 -10.89
N TYR A 110 -5.98 -1.42 -10.38
CA TYR A 110 -5.25 -1.17 -9.14
C TYR A 110 -4.29 0.00 -9.30
N GLU A 111 -4.39 0.98 -8.41
CA GLU A 111 -3.53 2.15 -8.38
C GLU A 111 -2.97 2.32 -6.97
N SER A 112 -1.67 2.50 -6.86
CA SER A 112 -0.99 2.76 -5.60
C SER A 112 0.49 3.01 -5.86
N LEU A 113 1.16 3.72 -4.95
CA LEU A 113 2.62 3.73 -4.90
C LEU A 113 3.06 2.74 -3.84
N HIS A 114 3.96 1.85 -4.19
CA HIS A 114 4.57 0.91 -3.25
C HIS A 114 6.05 1.24 -3.15
N ILE A 115 6.50 1.56 -1.95
CA ILE A 115 7.91 1.81 -1.69
C ILE A 115 8.34 0.97 -0.48
N THR A 116 9.60 0.61 -0.46
CA THR A 116 10.21 -0.05 0.69
C THR A 116 11.31 0.88 1.20
N VAL A 117 11.24 1.23 2.48
CA VAL A 117 12.17 2.17 3.08
C VAL A 117 12.86 1.53 4.29
N MET A 118 14.05 2.04 4.59
CA MET A 118 14.79 1.64 5.78
C MET A 118 14.28 2.42 6.98
N GLY A 119 13.56 1.76 7.86
CA GLY A 119 13.06 2.34 9.10
C GLY A 119 14.06 2.24 10.23
N PRO A 120 13.65 2.62 11.46
CA PRO A 120 14.50 2.51 12.63
C PRO A 120 15.00 1.08 12.83
N GLN A 121 16.15 0.93 13.48
CA GLN A 121 16.79 -0.35 13.77
C GLN A 121 17.15 -1.16 12.51
N ASN A 122 17.35 -0.46 11.38
CA ASN A 122 17.74 -1.07 10.10
C ASN A 122 16.75 -2.15 9.63
N LYS A 123 15.45 -1.87 9.79
CA LYS A 123 14.40 -2.79 9.32
C LYS A 123 13.68 -2.21 8.11
N TRP A 124 13.46 -3.03 7.11
CA TRP A 124 12.72 -2.63 5.92
C TRP A 124 11.22 -2.55 6.22
N VAL A 125 10.60 -1.48 5.75
CA VAL A 125 9.15 -1.28 5.89
C VAL A 125 8.57 -0.98 4.52
N GLU A 126 7.52 -1.71 4.15
CA GLU A 126 6.75 -1.41 2.95
C GLU A 126 5.76 -0.29 3.25
N VAL A 127 5.75 0.73 2.41
CA VAL A 127 4.81 1.85 2.52
C VAL A 127 3.96 1.88 1.25
N GLN A 128 2.65 1.74 1.41
CA GLN A 128 1.69 1.90 0.33
C GLN A 128 1.05 3.26 0.44
N ILE A 129 1.08 4.04 -0.64
CA ILE A 129 0.50 5.38 -0.69
C ILE A 129 -0.60 5.37 -1.74
N ARG A 130 -1.81 5.72 -1.31
CA ARG A 130 -2.99 5.75 -2.19
C ARG A 130 -4.03 6.72 -1.66
N THR A 131 -5.01 7.04 -2.48
CA THR A 131 -6.17 7.86 -2.08
C THR A 131 -7.31 6.96 -1.64
N LYS A 132 -8.36 7.57 -1.05
CA LYS A 132 -9.56 6.82 -0.66
C LYS A 132 -10.19 6.10 -1.85
N ARG A 133 -10.24 6.74 -3.00
CA ARG A 133 -10.75 6.12 -4.24
C ARG A 133 -9.92 4.89 -4.61
N MET A 134 -8.60 5.03 -4.62
CA MET A 134 -7.68 3.93 -4.94
C MET A 134 -7.79 2.80 -3.92
N ASP A 135 -7.95 3.13 -2.66
CA ASP A 135 -8.10 2.15 -1.58
C ASP A 135 -9.41 1.38 -1.72
N GLU A 136 -10.50 2.06 -2.07
CA GLU A 136 -11.78 1.43 -2.30
C GLU A 136 -11.72 0.44 -3.47
N ILE A 137 -11.05 0.82 -4.55
CA ILE A 137 -10.84 -0.07 -5.70
C ILE A 137 -10.02 -1.30 -5.28
N ALA A 138 -8.97 -1.10 -4.50
CA ALA A 138 -8.13 -2.20 -4.03
C ALA A 138 -8.89 -3.17 -3.12
N GLU A 139 -9.79 -2.64 -2.27
CA GLU A 139 -10.56 -3.45 -1.34
C GLU A 139 -11.73 -4.17 -2.02
N ARG A 140 -12.37 -3.54 -2.99
CA ARG A 140 -13.58 -4.06 -3.65
C ARG A 140 -13.32 -4.67 -5.02
N GLY A 141 -12.12 -4.49 -5.57
CA GLY A 141 -11.73 -5.07 -6.84
C GLY A 141 -12.35 -4.41 -8.05
N LEU A 142 -12.58 -5.20 -9.10
CA LEU A 142 -13.02 -4.70 -10.41
C LEU A 142 -14.36 -3.96 -10.38
N ALA A 143 -15.28 -4.36 -9.52
CA ALA A 143 -16.57 -3.69 -9.41
C ALA A 143 -16.43 -2.23 -8.97
N ALA A 144 -15.56 -1.96 -8.01
CA ALA A 144 -15.29 -0.61 -7.56
C ALA A 144 -14.59 0.22 -8.62
N HIS A 145 -13.62 -0.39 -9.32
CA HIS A 145 -12.92 0.25 -10.42
C HIS A 145 -13.91 0.68 -11.51
N TRP A 146 -14.83 -0.20 -11.86
CA TRP A 146 -15.84 0.08 -12.84
C TRP A 146 -16.75 1.24 -12.43
N LYS A 147 -17.17 1.27 -11.15
CA LYS A 147 -17.99 2.34 -10.59
C LYS A 147 -17.36 3.72 -10.76
N TYR A 148 -16.05 3.83 -10.59
CA TYR A 148 -15.34 5.11 -10.70
C TYR A 148 -14.96 5.49 -12.13
N LYS A 149 -14.77 4.53 -13.01
CA LYS A 149 -14.42 4.81 -14.43
C LYS A 149 -15.60 5.23 -15.29
N GLY A 150 -16.72 5.31 -14.74
CA GLY A 150 -17.82 5.85 -15.49
C GLY A 150 -18.89 4.85 -15.70
N MET A 151 -19.79 4.94 -14.88
CA MET A 151 -21.16 4.57 -15.14
C MET A 151 -21.62 5.23 -16.43
N LYS A 152 -20.74 5.40 -17.40
CA LYS A 152 -21.05 5.98 -18.68
C LYS A 152 -21.53 4.88 -19.56
N ALA A 153 -22.76 4.55 -19.40
CA ALA A 153 -23.45 3.96 -20.49
C ALA A 153 -23.32 2.46 -20.66
N VAL A 154 -24.34 1.99 -21.24
CA VAL A 154 -24.52 0.62 -21.70
C VAL A 154 -23.34 0.09 -22.52
N SER A 155 -22.63 0.94 -23.22
CA SER A 155 -21.44 0.58 -23.98
C SER A 155 -20.26 0.14 -23.11
N GLY A 156 -20.25 0.56 -21.84
CA GLY A 156 -19.24 0.13 -20.91
C GLY A 156 -19.42 -1.28 -20.38
N LEU A 157 -20.62 -1.84 -20.51
CA LEU A 157 -20.89 -3.18 -20.02
C LEU A 157 -20.11 -4.25 -20.76
N ASP A 158 -20.00 -4.14 -22.08
CA ASP A 158 -19.23 -5.08 -22.88
C ASP A 158 -17.74 -5.02 -22.52
N GLU A 159 -17.24 -3.82 -22.34
CA GLU A 159 -15.85 -3.62 -21.93
C GLU A 159 -15.60 -4.18 -20.52
N PHE A 160 -16.55 -3.97 -19.63
CA PHE A 160 -16.49 -4.55 -18.29
C PHE A 160 -16.48 -6.07 -18.33
N LEU A 161 -17.36 -6.68 -19.10
CA LEU A 161 -17.42 -8.14 -19.25
C LEU A 161 -16.13 -8.70 -19.83
N ASN A 162 -15.53 -8.01 -20.79
CA ASN A 162 -14.26 -8.41 -21.37
C ASN A 162 -13.13 -8.32 -20.33
N THR A 163 -13.14 -7.27 -19.50
CA THR A 163 -12.16 -7.09 -18.42
C THR A 163 -12.29 -8.19 -17.38
N VAL A 164 -13.51 -8.54 -16.99
CA VAL A 164 -13.76 -9.63 -16.04
C VAL A 164 -13.28 -10.95 -16.62
N ARG A 165 -13.57 -11.20 -17.88
CA ARG A 165 -13.15 -12.43 -18.56
C ARG A 165 -11.63 -12.55 -18.59
N ALA A 166 -10.93 -11.47 -18.93
CA ALA A 166 -9.48 -11.43 -18.94
C ALA A 166 -8.89 -11.65 -17.54
N ALA A 167 -9.56 -11.16 -16.49
CA ALA A 167 -9.09 -11.34 -15.13
C ALA A 167 -9.29 -12.77 -14.62
N LEU A 168 -10.22 -13.52 -15.20
CA LEU A 168 -10.50 -14.90 -14.81
C LEU A 168 -9.61 -15.91 -15.59
N GLU A 169 -9.04 -15.51 -16.68
CA GLU A 169 -8.09 -16.31 -17.45
C GLU A 169 -6.67 -16.14 -16.92
#